data_ccb5d5e78d95f653be0311c812360598
#
_entry.id   ccb5d5e78d95f653be0311c812360598
#
_cell.length_a   1.000
_cell.length_b   1.000
_cell.length_c   1.000
_cell.angle_alpha   90.00
_cell.angle_beta   90.00
_cell.angle_gamma   90.00
#
_symmetry.space_group_name_H-M   'P 1'
#
loop_
_entity.id
_entity.type
_entity.pdbx_description
1 polymer ?
#
loop_
_entity_poly.entity_id
_entity_poly.type
_entity_poly.pdbx_seq_one_letter_code
_entity_poly.pdbx_strand_id
1 'polypeptide(L)'
;MGGLRKFVDKIKPTFSEGGKLSFLASTFDAFETFLFVPNTTTSRGAHIRDCNDMKRTMIVVVVALMPALLFGMYNTGYQVGMTGWAAFWFGFLEVLPMIVVSYVVGLGIEFFFAQKRGHEVNEGFLVSGLLIPMIMPVGTPLWMIALGTAFAVIFGKEVFGGTGMNAVSYTHLRAHETDS
;
A
#
# COMPACT_ATOMS: atom_id res chain seq x y z
N MET A 1 -3.62 24.22 7.89
CA MET A 1 -3.68 23.36 6.68
C MET A 1 -3.28 24.06 5.38
N GLY A 2 -3.00 25.38 5.35
CA GLY A 2 -2.70 26.09 4.08
C GLY A 2 -1.31 25.91 3.46
N GLY A 3 -0.29 25.55 4.24
CA GLY A 3 1.10 25.53 3.73
C GLY A 3 1.42 24.29 2.89
N LEU A 4 1.03 23.12 3.35
CA LEU A 4 1.30 21.85 2.66
C LEU A 4 0.54 21.77 1.31
N ARG A 5 -0.70 22.25 1.29
CA ARG A 5 -1.49 22.31 0.04
C ARG A 5 -0.87 23.25 -0.98
N LYS A 6 -0.42 24.43 -0.55
CA LYS A 6 0.29 25.38 -1.45
C LYS A 6 1.58 24.80 -2.01
N PHE A 7 2.29 23.97 -1.24
CA PHE A 7 3.50 23.30 -1.67
C PHE A 7 3.19 22.22 -2.75
N VAL A 8 2.16 21.40 -2.51
CA VAL A 8 1.72 20.39 -3.47
C VAL A 8 1.19 21.03 -4.75
N ASP A 9 0.37 22.08 -4.64
CA ASP A 9 -0.14 22.82 -5.79
C ASP A 9 0.97 23.49 -6.63
N LYS A 10 2.08 23.88 -6.00
CA LYS A 10 3.25 24.44 -6.69
C LYS A 10 4.03 23.42 -7.49
N ILE A 11 4.05 22.15 -7.03
CA ILE A 11 4.77 21.05 -7.69
C ILE A 11 3.90 20.36 -8.75
N LYS A 12 2.59 20.39 -8.59
CA LYS A 12 1.60 19.75 -9.47
C LYS A 12 1.83 20.01 -10.97
N PRO A 13 2.13 21.24 -11.46
CA PRO A 13 2.33 21.49 -12.90
C PRO A 13 3.56 20.77 -13.48
N THR A 14 4.51 20.33 -12.65
CA THR A 14 5.68 19.57 -13.12
C THR A 14 5.34 18.10 -13.43
N PHE A 15 4.31 17.56 -12.79
CA PHE A 15 3.84 16.18 -12.91
C PHE A 15 2.56 16.04 -13.74
N SER A 16 1.84 17.15 -14.04
CA SER A 16 0.64 17.14 -14.86
C SER A 16 0.95 16.84 -16.34
N GLU A 17 -0.07 16.51 -17.12
CA GLU A 17 0.02 16.24 -18.54
C GLU A 17 0.75 17.38 -19.28
N GLY A 18 1.91 17.06 -19.87
CA GLY A 18 2.79 18.05 -20.51
C GLY A 18 3.99 18.51 -19.67
N GLY A 19 4.11 18.11 -18.40
CA GLY A 19 5.28 18.37 -17.56
C GLY A 19 6.46 17.43 -17.85
N LYS A 20 7.67 17.82 -17.40
CA LYS A 20 8.90 17.02 -17.58
C LYS A 20 8.85 15.63 -16.94
N LEU A 21 7.98 15.42 -15.97
CA LEU A 21 7.82 14.19 -15.20
C LEU A 21 6.39 13.62 -15.33
N SER A 22 5.76 13.79 -16.50
CA SER A 22 4.41 13.29 -16.76
C SER A 22 4.29 11.77 -16.64
N PHE A 23 5.38 11.01 -16.78
CA PHE A 23 5.40 9.57 -16.56
C PHE A 23 5.15 9.19 -15.08
N LEU A 24 5.35 10.11 -14.13
CA LEU A 24 5.05 9.95 -12.72
C LEU A 24 3.73 10.61 -12.30
N ALA A 25 2.90 11.06 -13.24
CA ALA A 25 1.64 11.74 -12.96
C ALA A 25 0.72 10.90 -12.06
N SER A 26 0.55 9.61 -12.38
CA SER A 26 -0.26 8.66 -11.59
C SER A 26 0.27 8.50 -10.15
N THR A 27 1.59 8.46 -9.98
CA THR A 27 2.24 8.37 -8.66
C THR A 27 2.02 9.64 -7.85
N PHE A 28 2.16 10.81 -8.50
CA PHE A 28 1.93 12.09 -7.83
C PHE A 28 0.46 12.26 -7.42
N ASP A 29 -0.47 11.89 -8.29
CA ASP A 29 -1.90 11.93 -8.02
C ASP A 29 -2.29 11.00 -6.86
N ALA A 30 -1.69 9.80 -6.78
CA ALA A 30 -1.86 8.89 -5.64
C ALA A 30 -1.39 9.55 -4.32
N PHE A 31 -0.24 10.23 -4.31
CA PHE A 31 0.24 10.96 -3.13
C PHE A 31 -0.64 12.17 -2.80
N GLU A 32 -1.08 12.93 -3.80
CA GLU A 32 -1.97 14.07 -3.60
C GLU A 32 -3.30 13.62 -2.99
N THR A 33 -3.90 12.57 -3.53
CA THR A 33 -5.17 12.04 -3.03
C THR A 33 -5.04 11.34 -1.68
N PHE A 34 -3.86 10.82 -1.34
CA PHE A 34 -3.56 10.32 0.01
C PHE A 34 -3.52 11.45 1.05
N LEU A 35 -2.89 12.58 0.71
CA LEU A 35 -2.76 13.72 1.62
C LEU A 35 -4.03 14.57 1.68
N PHE A 36 -4.75 14.68 0.57
CA PHE A 36 -5.92 15.53 0.43
C PHE A 36 -7.05 14.75 -0.23
N VAL A 37 -8.24 14.80 0.35
CA VAL A 37 -9.45 14.23 -0.27
C VAL A 37 -9.71 14.95 -1.59
N PRO A 38 -9.86 14.24 -2.72
CA PRO A 38 -10.14 14.86 -4.01
C PRO A 38 -11.47 15.64 -3.94
N ASN A 39 -11.47 16.86 -4.44
CA ASN A 39 -12.64 17.73 -4.48
C ASN A 39 -13.44 17.56 -5.79
N THR A 40 -13.45 16.35 -6.33
CA THR A 40 -14.22 16.03 -7.53
C THR A 40 -15.67 15.80 -7.18
N THR A 41 -16.56 16.59 -7.76
CA THR A 41 -18.01 16.41 -7.69
C THR A 41 -18.54 16.00 -9.05
N THR A 42 -19.59 15.18 -9.07
CA THR A 42 -20.28 14.84 -10.31
C THR A 42 -20.93 16.08 -10.89
N SER A 43 -20.78 16.30 -12.22
CA SER A 43 -21.34 17.46 -12.91
C SER A 43 -22.80 17.28 -13.34
N ARG A 44 -23.34 16.06 -13.30
CA ARG A 44 -24.73 15.72 -13.67
C ARG A 44 -25.25 14.58 -12.82
N GLY A 45 -26.55 14.61 -12.43
CA GLY A 45 -27.23 13.57 -11.67
C GLY A 45 -27.21 13.79 -10.17
N ALA A 46 -27.58 12.76 -9.39
CA ALA A 46 -27.60 12.82 -7.93
C ALA A 46 -26.18 12.88 -7.36
N HIS A 47 -25.93 13.86 -6.49
CA HIS A 47 -24.64 14.02 -5.81
C HIS A 47 -24.71 13.20 -4.50
N ILE A 48 -24.35 11.92 -4.58
CA ILE A 48 -24.16 11.08 -3.40
C ILE A 48 -22.66 10.95 -3.17
N ARG A 49 -22.18 11.42 -2.01
CA ARG A 49 -20.78 11.29 -1.59
C ARG A 49 -20.74 10.58 -0.25
N ASP A 50 -20.03 9.45 -0.22
CA ASP A 50 -19.71 8.80 1.06
C ASP A 50 -18.61 9.57 1.77
N CYS A 51 -18.70 9.68 3.09
CA CYS A 51 -17.65 10.25 3.93
C CYS A 51 -16.47 9.28 4.12
N ASN A 52 -16.67 7.98 3.86
CA ASN A 52 -15.65 6.93 3.89
C ASN A 52 -15.13 6.67 2.48
N ASP A 53 -13.97 7.20 2.18
CA ASP A 53 -13.19 6.85 1.00
C ASP A 53 -12.44 5.51 1.26
N MET A 54 -12.21 4.71 0.21
CA MET A 54 -11.45 3.46 0.28
C MET A 54 -10.08 3.66 0.93
N LYS A 55 -9.42 4.79 0.67
CA LYS A 55 -8.16 5.22 1.27
C LYS A 55 -8.23 5.29 2.80
N ARG A 56 -9.29 5.87 3.34
CA ARG A 56 -9.51 5.96 4.80
C ARG A 56 -9.71 4.59 5.42
N THR A 57 -10.47 3.72 4.75
CA THR A 57 -10.68 2.35 5.22
C THR A 57 -9.35 1.58 5.29
N MET A 58 -8.50 1.69 4.26
CA MET A 58 -7.18 1.03 4.24
C MET A 58 -6.25 1.57 5.32
N ILE A 59 -6.23 2.90 5.56
CA ILE A 59 -5.44 3.48 6.65
C ILE A 59 -5.88 2.98 8.03
N VAL A 60 -7.19 2.85 8.27
CA VAL A 60 -7.69 2.30 9.54
C VAL A 60 -7.17 0.87 9.76
N VAL A 61 -7.14 0.04 8.72
CA VAL A 61 -6.58 -1.32 8.81
C VAL A 61 -5.08 -1.28 9.10
N VAL A 62 -4.31 -0.41 8.44
CA VAL A 62 -2.87 -0.23 8.71
C VAL A 62 -2.64 0.21 10.16
N VAL A 63 -3.42 1.17 10.67
CA VAL A 63 -3.34 1.62 12.07
C VAL A 63 -3.69 0.49 13.03
N ALA A 64 -4.68 -0.34 12.70
CA ALA A 64 -5.04 -1.51 13.51
C ALA A 64 -3.95 -2.58 13.56
N LEU A 65 -3.10 -2.67 12.53
CA LEU A 65 -1.95 -3.58 12.49
C LEU A 65 -0.72 -3.05 13.25
N MET A 66 -0.63 -1.73 13.50
CA MET A 66 0.53 -1.12 14.17
C MET A 66 0.84 -1.71 15.56
N PRO A 67 -0.14 -1.96 16.46
CA PRO A 67 0.15 -2.61 17.75
C PRO A 67 0.78 -4.00 17.59
N ALA A 68 0.29 -4.80 16.63
CA ALA A 68 0.84 -6.13 16.36
C ALA A 68 2.27 -6.04 15.80
N LEU A 69 2.54 -5.09 14.93
CA LEU A 69 3.88 -4.82 14.38
C LEU A 69 4.87 -4.42 15.48
N LEU A 70 4.48 -3.47 16.34
CA LEU A 70 5.33 -3.00 17.44
C LEU A 70 5.63 -4.11 18.44
N PHE A 71 4.63 -4.93 18.76
CA PHE A 71 4.82 -6.10 19.61
C PHE A 71 5.72 -7.15 18.94
N GLY A 72 5.55 -7.38 17.64
CA GLY A 72 6.40 -8.28 16.87
C GLY A 72 7.88 -7.84 16.87
N MET A 73 8.14 -6.55 16.70
CA MET A 73 9.49 -5.98 16.79
C MET A 73 10.09 -6.19 18.18
N TYR A 74 9.33 -5.92 19.24
CA TYR A 74 9.77 -6.18 20.61
C TYR A 74 10.07 -7.66 20.85
N ASN A 75 9.17 -8.55 20.42
CA ASN A 75 9.30 -10.00 20.58
C ASN A 75 10.54 -10.55 19.86
N THR A 76 10.86 -10.03 18.68
CA THR A 76 12.07 -10.40 17.94
C THR A 76 13.34 -10.15 18.74
N GLY A 77 13.47 -8.99 19.36
CA GLY A 77 14.62 -8.68 20.22
C GLY A 77 14.61 -9.48 21.54
N TYR A 78 13.42 -9.75 22.08
CA TYR A 78 13.28 -10.54 23.30
C TYR A 78 13.73 -11.99 23.10
N GLN A 79 13.44 -12.61 21.95
CA GLN A 79 13.89 -13.97 21.62
C GLN A 79 15.41 -14.10 21.51
N VAL A 80 16.12 -13.03 21.21
CA VAL A 80 17.60 -12.98 21.19
C VAL A 80 18.19 -12.77 22.59
N GLY A 81 17.34 -12.67 23.64
CA GLY A 81 17.76 -12.49 25.03
C GLY A 81 17.93 -11.02 25.43
N MET A 82 17.55 -10.07 24.59
CA MET A 82 17.54 -8.65 24.94
C MET A 82 16.27 -8.29 25.71
N THR A 83 16.36 -7.28 26.58
CA THR A 83 15.22 -6.82 27.38
C THR A 83 15.02 -5.32 27.29
N GLY A 84 13.79 -4.86 27.52
CA GLY A 84 13.46 -3.45 27.55
C GLY A 84 13.61 -2.77 26.16
N TRP A 85 14.10 -1.55 26.19
CA TRP A 85 14.21 -0.70 25.00
C TRP A 85 15.21 -1.23 23.95
N ALA A 86 16.26 -1.94 24.40
CA ALA A 86 17.25 -2.55 23.51
C ALA A 86 16.63 -3.66 22.65
N ALA A 87 15.71 -4.48 23.20
CA ALA A 87 14.99 -5.50 22.44
C ALA A 87 14.13 -4.89 21.33
N PHE A 88 13.41 -3.82 21.66
CA PHE A 88 12.59 -3.11 20.66
C PHE A 88 13.44 -2.54 19.51
N TRP A 89 14.57 -1.89 19.83
CA TRP A 89 15.43 -1.28 18.84
C TRP A 89 16.11 -2.30 17.92
N PHE A 90 16.54 -3.42 18.49
CA PHE A 90 17.07 -4.54 17.71
C PHE A 90 16.02 -5.09 16.72
N GLY A 91 14.82 -5.42 17.20
CA GLY A 91 13.76 -5.94 16.33
C GLY A 91 13.29 -4.92 15.29
N PHE A 92 13.29 -3.63 15.62
CA PHE A 92 13.00 -2.56 14.67
C PHE A 92 14.00 -2.55 13.50
N LEU A 93 15.30 -2.61 13.80
CA LEU A 93 16.33 -2.62 12.77
C LEU A 93 16.30 -3.88 11.89
N GLU A 94 15.86 -5.01 12.44
CA GLU A 94 15.74 -6.27 11.71
C GLU A 94 14.49 -6.31 10.81
N VAL A 95 13.37 -5.84 11.29
CA VAL A 95 12.09 -5.86 10.56
C VAL A 95 11.96 -4.72 9.56
N LEU A 96 12.52 -3.55 9.85
CA LEU A 96 12.43 -2.36 8.99
C LEU A 96 12.88 -2.60 7.55
N PRO A 97 14.06 -3.20 7.27
CA PRO A 97 14.48 -3.47 5.90
C PRO A 97 13.54 -4.40 5.16
N MET A 98 12.93 -5.37 5.83
CA MET A 98 11.95 -6.26 5.25
C MET A 98 10.69 -5.49 4.78
N ILE A 99 10.21 -4.56 5.61
CA ILE A 99 9.08 -3.68 5.28
C ILE A 99 9.44 -2.78 4.09
N VAL A 100 10.60 -2.16 4.13
CA VAL A 100 11.05 -1.26 3.04
C VAL A 100 11.14 -2.01 1.71
N VAL A 101 11.76 -3.20 1.69
CA VAL A 101 11.87 -4.02 0.47
C VAL A 101 10.49 -4.43 -0.04
N SER A 102 9.59 -4.88 0.84
CA SER A 102 8.21 -5.23 0.46
C SER A 102 7.48 -4.06 -0.20
N TYR A 103 7.54 -2.86 0.39
CA TYR A 103 6.91 -1.68 -0.18
C TYR A 103 7.56 -1.22 -1.48
N VAL A 104 8.89 -1.15 -1.55
CA VAL A 104 9.60 -0.70 -2.75
C VAL A 104 9.31 -1.60 -3.94
N VAL A 105 9.39 -2.92 -3.74
CA VAL A 105 9.13 -3.89 -4.81
C VAL A 105 7.65 -3.91 -5.19
N GLY A 106 6.76 -3.98 -4.22
CA GLY A 106 5.34 -4.10 -4.50
C GLY A 106 4.74 -2.84 -5.12
N LEU A 107 5.01 -1.66 -4.55
CA LEU A 107 4.56 -0.39 -5.13
C LEU A 107 5.22 -0.13 -6.49
N GLY A 108 6.49 -0.49 -6.66
CA GLY A 108 7.17 -0.37 -7.95
C GLY A 108 6.46 -1.17 -9.05
N ILE A 109 6.05 -2.39 -8.75
CA ILE A 109 5.27 -3.23 -9.69
C ILE A 109 3.89 -2.64 -9.93
N GLU A 110 3.17 -2.22 -8.90
CA GLU A 110 1.85 -1.61 -9.04
C GLU A 110 1.89 -0.34 -9.89
N PHE A 111 2.85 0.55 -9.64
CA PHE A 111 3.03 1.76 -10.44
C PHE A 111 3.34 1.43 -11.90
N PHE A 112 4.19 0.43 -12.16
CA PHE A 112 4.48 -0.01 -13.52
C PHE A 112 3.22 -0.50 -14.25
N PHE A 113 2.41 -1.34 -13.61
CA PHE A 113 1.17 -1.84 -14.22
C PHE A 113 0.09 -0.75 -14.34
N ALA A 114 -0.05 0.13 -13.35
CA ALA A 114 -0.97 1.26 -13.39
C ALA A 114 -0.67 2.19 -14.56
N GLN A 115 0.60 2.54 -14.77
CA GLN A 115 1.02 3.35 -15.91
C GLN A 115 0.76 2.66 -17.27
N LYS A 116 1.06 1.36 -17.35
CA LYS A 116 0.83 0.60 -18.60
C LYS A 116 -0.64 0.50 -18.96
N ARG A 117 -1.52 0.44 -17.95
CA ARG A 117 -2.98 0.32 -18.15
C ARG A 117 -3.71 1.65 -18.18
N GLY A 118 -3.06 2.76 -17.79
CA GLY A 118 -3.67 4.08 -17.70
C GLY A 118 -4.73 4.19 -16.59
N HIS A 119 -4.62 3.38 -15.54
CA HIS A 119 -5.51 3.40 -14.38
C HIS A 119 -4.81 4.04 -13.18
N GLU A 120 -5.61 4.57 -12.25
CA GLU A 120 -5.11 5.05 -10.95
C GLU A 120 -4.52 3.88 -10.14
N VAL A 121 -3.47 4.17 -9.38
CA VAL A 121 -2.83 3.18 -8.49
C VAL A 121 -3.80 2.81 -7.38
N ASN A 122 -4.05 1.51 -7.24
CA ASN A 122 -4.92 0.99 -6.18
C ASN A 122 -4.19 0.87 -4.85
N GLU A 123 -4.75 1.43 -3.81
CA GLU A 123 -4.14 1.56 -2.48
C GLU A 123 -4.18 0.28 -1.63
N GLY A 124 -4.78 -0.80 -2.15
CA GLY A 124 -4.87 -2.08 -1.45
C GLY A 124 -3.52 -2.69 -1.07
N PHE A 125 -2.44 -2.32 -1.78
CA PHE A 125 -1.11 -2.81 -1.46
C PHE A 125 -0.53 -2.24 -0.16
N LEU A 126 -1.02 -1.11 0.34
CA LEU A 126 -0.56 -0.56 1.62
C LEU A 126 -0.71 -1.56 2.78
N VAL A 127 -1.81 -2.29 2.80
CA VAL A 127 -2.06 -3.33 3.81
C VAL A 127 -1.21 -4.57 3.51
N SER A 128 -1.20 -5.05 2.27
CA SER A 128 -0.45 -6.25 1.88
C SER A 128 1.05 -6.08 2.06
N GLY A 129 1.58 -4.89 1.74
CA GLY A 129 2.99 -4.55 1.90
C GLY A 129 3.46 -4.58 3.36
N LEU A 130 2.56 -4.34 4.32
CA LEU A 130 2.84 -4.46 5.75
C LEU A 130 2.67 -5.90 6.23
N LEU A 131 1.65 -6.62 5.75
CA LEU A 131 1.38 -7.99 6.15
C LEU A 131 2.47 -8.97 5.71
N ILE A 132 3.01 -8.84 4.49
CA ILE A 132 4.03 -9.75 3.96
C ILE A 132 5.24 -9.87 4.91
N PRO A 133 5.90 -8.78 5.33
CA PRO A 133 7.01 -8.87 6.30
C PRO A 133 6.57 -9.41 7.66
N MET A 134 5.34 -9.16 8.10
CA MET A 134 4.85 -9.62 9.40
C MET A 134 4.63 -11.13 9.48
N ILE A 135 4.36 -11.79 8.36
CA ILE A 135 4.16 -13.26 8.29
C ILE A 135 5.44 -14.02 7.96
N MET A 136 6.49 -13.33 7.49
CA MET A 136 7.75 -13.95 7.16
C MET A 136 8.68 -14.07 8.38
N PRO A 137 9.49 -15.13 8.49
CA PRO A 137 10.52 -15.24 9.50
C PRO A 137 11.53 -14.09 9.41
N VAL A 138 11.96 -13.55 10.55
CA VAL A 138 12.85 -12.39 10.64
C VAL A 138 14.23 -12.64 9.98
N GLY A 139 14.72 -13.87 9.95
CA GLY A 139 15.97 -14.24 9.28
C GLY A 139 15.89 -14.41 7.76
N THR A 140 14.74 -14.06 7.14
CA THR A 140 14.56 -14.27 5.70
C THR A 140 15.43 -13.30 4.90
N PRO A 141 16.24 -13.77 3.92
CA PRO A 141 17.03 -12.90 3.05
C PRO A 141 16.15 -11.91 2.29
N LEU A 142 16.57 -10.66 2.19
CA LEU A 142 15.79 -9.59 1.55
C LEU A 142 15.41 -9.88 0.09
N TRP A 143 16.26 -10.59 -0.65
CA TRP A 143 15.95 -10.97 -2.03
C TRP A 143 14.78 -11.97 -2.12
N MET A 144 14.61 -12.86 -1.12
CA MET A 144 13.44 -13.75 -1.05
C MET A 144 12.15 -12.99 -0.82
N ILE A 145 12.20 -11.98 0.06
CA ILE A 145 11.06 -11.09 0.32
C ILE A 145 10.70 -10.33 -0.97
N ALA A 146 11.71 -9.80 -1.66
CA ALA A 146 11.52 -9.11 -2.94
C ALA A 146 10.87 -10.03 -3.99
N LEU A 147 11.39 -11.25 -4.15
CA LEU A 147 10.86 -12.23 -5.12
C LEU A 147 9.45 -12.68 -4.74
N GLY A 148 9.21 -13.02 -3.47
CA GLY A 148 7.90 -13.42 -2.98
C GLY A 148 6.85 -12.31 -3.13
N THR A 149 7.21 -11.07 -2.81
CA THR A 149 6.35 -9.90 -3.00
C THR A 149 6.05 -9.67 -4.48
N ALA A 150 7.07 -9.73 -5.34
CA ALA A 150 6.90 -9.58 -6.78
C ALA A 150 5.96 -10.67 -7.34
N PHE A 151 6.16 -11.91 -6.95
CA PHE A 151 5.30 -13.02 -7.37
C PHE A 151 3.86 -12.83 -6.90
N ALA A 152 3.67 -12.48 -5.62
CA ALA A 152 2.35 -12.26 -5.04
C ALA A 152 1.60 -11.11 -5.72
N VAL A 153 2.27 -9.99 -6.02
CA VAL A 153 1.65 -8.83 -6.68
C VAL A 153 1.33 -9.14 -8.15
N ILE A 154 2.28 -9.72 -8.89
CA ILE A 154 2.09 -10.00 -10.32
C ILE A 154 1.01 -11.07 -10.50
N PHE A 155 1.19 -12.24 -9.91
CA PHE A 155 0.30 -13.38 -10.14
C PHE A 155 -0.95 -13.36 -9.26
N GLY A 156 -0.88 -12.85 -8.05
CA GLY A 156 -2.04 -12.79 -7.15
C GLY A 156 -3.01 -11.66 -7.48
N LYS A 157 -2.52 -10.56 -8.07
CA LYS A 157 -3.30 -9.35 -8.26
C LYS A 157 -3.31 -8.86 -9.72
N GLU A 158 -2.14 -8.55 -10.30
CA GLU A 158 -2.07 -7.84 -11.56
C GLU A 158 -2.48 -8.67 -12.78
N VAL A 159 -2.15 -9.96 -12.82
CA VAL A 159 -2.53 -10.86 -13.94
C VAL A 159 -4.06 -10.96 -14.08
N PHE A 160 -4.79 -10.92 -12.98
CA PHE A 160 -6.26 -11.02 -12.97
C PHE A 160 -7.00 -9.69 -13.17
N GLY A 161 -6.29 -8.57 -13.32
CA GLY A 161 -6.92 -7.28 -13.60
C GLY A 161 -6.80 -6.24 -12.49
N GLY A 162 -6.10 -6.53 -11.41
CA GLY A 162 -5.85 -5.58 -10.31
C GLY A 162 -6.78 -5.75 -9.11
N THR A 163 -6.91 -4.70 -8.30
CA THR A 163 -7.70 -4.73 -7.07
C THR A 163 -9.18 -4.99 -7.36
N GLY A 164 -9.78 -5.96 -6.67
CA GLY A 164 -11.16 -6.41 -6.87
C GLY A 164 -11.29 -7.63 -7.78
N MET A 165 -10.27 -7.95 -8.59
CA MET A 165 -10.21 -9.14 -9.44
C MET A 165 -9.18 -10.17 -8.93
N ASN A 166 -8.80 -10.09 -7.66
CA ASN A 166 -7.82 -11.00 -7.07
C ASN A 166 -8.31 -12.45 -7.14
N ALA A 167 -7.42 -13.38 -7.52
CA ALA A 167 -7.73 -14.81 -7.60
C ALA A 167 -8.16 -15.43 -6.27
N VAL A 168 -7.84 -14.79 -5.15
CA VAL A 168 -8.13 -15.23 -3.78
C VAL A 168 -8.97 -14.17 -3.05
N SER A 169 -9.92 -13.56 -3.73
CA SER A 169 -10.84 -12.61 -3.09
C SER A 169 -11.99 -13.36 -2.44
N TYR A 170 -12.28 -13.08 -1.17
CA TYR A 170 -13.43 -13.62 -0.43
C TYR A 170 -14.76 -13.38 -1.14
N THR A 171 -14.88 -12.33 -1.94
CA THR A 171 -16.05 -12.04 -2.74
C THR A 171 -16.29 -13.06 -3.86
N HIS A 172 -15.23 -13.60 -4.46
CA HIS A 172 -15.38 -14.66 -5.48
C HIS A 172 -15.75 -16.01 -4.87
N LEU A 173 -15.19 -16.35 -3.70
CA LEU A 173 -15.57 -17.57 -2.98
C LEU A 173 -17.02 -17.54 -2.55
N ARG A 174 -17.52 -16.38 -2.08
CA ARG A 174 -18.91 -16.22 -1.63
C ARG A 174 -19.93 -16.23 -2.78
N ALA A 175 -19.56 -15.78 -3.97
CA ALA A 175 -20.42 -15.86 -5.14
C ALA A 175 -20.65 -17.30 -5.60
N HIS A 176 -19.64 -18.18 -5.46
CA HIS A 176 -19.79 -19.61 -5.77
C HIS A 176 -20.58 -20.40 -4.72
N GLU A 177 -20.63 -19.94 -3.47
CA GLU A 177 -21.42 -20.60 -2.42
C GLU A 177 -22.93 -20.24 -2.47
N THR A 178 -23.30 -19.16 -3.14
CA THR A 178 -24.71 -18.72 -3.23
C THR A 178 -25.43 -19.23 -4.46
N ASP A 179 -24.73 -19.84 -5.42
CA ASP A 179 -25.29 -20.43 -6.65
C ASP A 179 -25.50 -21.97 -6.58
N SER A 180 -25.34 -22.56 -5.39
CA SER A 180 -25.57 -24.02 -5.16
C SER A 180 -26.81 -24.31 -4.34
#